data_f661232bc9d7448141edfdb28dd63e66
#
_entry.id   f661232bc9d7448141edfdb28dd63e66
#
_cell.length_a   1.000
_cell.length_b   1.000
_cell.length_c   1.000
_cell.angle_alpha   90.00
_cell.angle_beta   90.00
_cell.angle_gamma   90.00
#
_symmetry.space_group_name_H-M   'P 1'
#
loop_
_entity.id
_entity.type
_entity.pdbx_description
1 polymer ?
#
loop_
_entity_poly.entity_id
_entity_poly.type
_entity_poly.pdbx_seq_one_letter_code
_entity_poly.pdbx_strand_id
1 'polypeptide(L)'
;YGYVLYRKKFTQPITGKLQIPGLRDYATVYVNGKYVGKLNRMYNEYEMDIKIPFNGTLEILVENMGRINYGAKMTKNKKGIIKAVSINDYEISGGWEMYKAPFDSAPALSNEQEIKNGLPVLYSGNFDLEEIGDTFLDMQKWGKGIVFVNGHHLGRYWKVGPQQTLYLPGCWLKEKGNTITILEQLNEDPKSTISGLEKPILDSLSQ
;
A
#
# COMPACT_ATOMS: atom_id res chain seq x y z
N TYR A 1 3.71 -9.04 -6.42
CA TYR A 1 2.89 -8.12 -5.62
C TYR A 1 3.45 -8.04 -4.20
N GLY A 2 2.87 -7.20 -3.35
CA GLY A 2 3.31 -7.01 -1.98
C GLY A 2 4.17 -5.77 -1.80
N TYR A 3 4.74 -5.66 -0.60
CA TYR A 3 5.50 -4.49 -0.16
C TYR A 3 6.90 -4.89 0.30
N VAL A 4 7.82 -3.94 0.24
CA VAL A 4 9.14 -4.03 0.87
C VAL A 4 9.36 -2.75 1.68
N LEU A 5 9.64 -2.90 2.97
CA LEU A 5 10.09 -1.81 3.81
C LEU A 5 11.61 -1.74 3.79
N TYR A 6 12.14 -0.62 3.35
CA TYR A 6 13.55 -0.27 3.45
C TYR A 6 13.74 0.64 4.66
N ARG A 7 14.63 0.27 5.57
CA ARG A 7 14.91 1.01 6.79
C ARG A 7 16.40 1.31 6.90
N LYS A 8 16.72 2.55 7.29
CA LYS A 8 18.09 2.96 7.58
C LYS A 8 18.14 3.90 8.77
N LYS A 9 19.09 3.62 9.69
CA LYS A 9 19.40 4.46 10.84
C LYS A 9 20.52 5.43 10.50
N PHE A 10 20.40 6.65 11.00
CA PHE A 10 21.37 7.73 10.86
C PHE A 10 21.86 8.17 12.24
N THR A 11 23.16 8.26 12.40
CA THR A 11 23.78 8.73 13.65
C THR A 11 23.94 10.24 13.70
N GLN A 12 23.85 10.93 12.55
CA GLN A 12 23.91 12.38 12.44
C GLN A 12 22.60 12.92 11.85
N PRO A 13 22.18 14.13 12.21
CA PRO A 13 21.00 14.73 11.62
C PRO A 13 21.25 15.08 10.16
N ILE A 14 20.24 14.89 9.30
CA ILE A 14 20.31 15.25 7.89
C ILE A 14 19.02 15.97 7.51
N THR A 15 19.17 17.10 6.84
CA THR A 15 18.06 17.82 6.20
C THR A 15 18.38 17.99 4.73
N GLY A 16 17.42 17.72 3.87
CA GLY A 16 17.61 17.90 2.44
C GLY A 16 16.62 17.14 1.58
N LYS A 17 16.96 17.01 0.31
CA LYS A 17 16.12 16.40 -0.70
C LYS A 17 16.45 14.90 -0.82
N LEU A 18 15.52 14.04 -0.39
CA LEU A 18 15.55 12.61 -0.64
C LEU A 18 15.24 12.34 -2.12
N GLN A 19 16.08 11.56 -2.77
CA GLN A 19 15.94 11.22 -4.19
C GLN A 19 15.95 9.70 -4.35
N ILE A 20 14.92 9.15 -5.03
CA ILE A 20 14.77 7.71 -5.29
C ILE A 20 14.50 7.50 -6.79
N PRO A 21 15.46 7.78 -7.68
CA PRO A 21 15.26 7.73 -9.13
C PRO A 21 14.94 6.34 -9.67
N GLY A 22 15.18 5.32 -8.85
CA GLY A 22 14.90 3.91 -9.15
C GLY A 22 13.62 3.37 -8.52
N LEU A 23 12.72 4.21 -8.03
CA LEU A 23 11.46 3.75 -7.41
C LEU A 23 10.60 2.95 -8.39
N ARG A 24 10.15 1.76 -7.96
CA ARG A 24 9.24 0.83 -8.68
C ARG A 24 8.28 0.17 -7.69
N ASP A 25 7.07 0.75 -7.42
CA ASP A 25 6.44 1.81 -8.22
C ASP A 25 5.95 2.98 -7.34
N TYR A 26 5.46 2.70 -6.13
CA TYR A 26 4.89 3.67 -5.19
C TYR A 26 5.58 3.54 -3.84
N ALA A 27 5.87 4.63 -3.19
CA ALA A 27 6.48 4.63 -1.87
C ALA A 27 5.78 5.58 -0.90
N THR A 28 5.64 5.14 0.34
CA THR A 28 5.37 6.02 1.48
C THR A 28 6.63 6.14 2.33
N VAL A 29 6.93 7.35 2.75
CA VAL A 29 8.17 7.69 3.44
C VAL A 29 7.86 8.12 4.88
N TYR A 30 8.64 7.59 5.81
CA TYR A 30 8.50 7.87 7.23
C TYR A 30 9.85 8.24 7.84
N VAL A 31 9.82 9.09 8.86
CA VAL A 31 10.97 9.39 9.71
C VAL A 31 10.57 9.13 11.16
N ASN A 32 11.30 8.22 11.83
CA ASN A 32 10.97 7.75 13.19
C ASN A 32 9.51 7.27 13.31
N GLY A 33 9.03 6.51 12.32
CA GLY A 33 7.66 6.00 12.28
C GLY A 33 6.58 7.05 12.03
N LYS A 34 6.94 8.31 11.74
CA LYS A 34 5.98 9.36 11.38
C LYS A 34 5.95 9.54 9.88
N TYR A 35 4.77 9.58 9.30
CA TYR A 35 4.57 9.83 7.88
C TYR A 35 5.12 11.20 7.48
N VAL A 36 5.91 11.23 6.40
CA VAL A 36 6.49 12.46 5.84
C VAL A 36 5.90 12.78 4.48
N GLY A 37 5.61 11.75 3.68
CA GLY A 37 5.04 11.93 2.35
C GLY A 37 5.08 10.67 1.52
N LYS A 38 4.77 10.84 0.24
CA LYS A 38 4.72 9.76 -0.76
C LYS A 38 5.47 10.13 -2.02
N LEU A 39 5.95 9.12 -2.73
CA LEU A 39 6.55 9.22 -4.06
C LEU A 39 5.83 8.28 -4.99
N ASN A 40 5.56 8.72 -6.22
CA ASN A 40 4.75 7.97 -7.17
C ASN A 40 5.36 8.01 -8.57
N ARG A 41 5.81 6.86 -9.04
CA ARG A 41 6.36 6.70 -10.38
C ARG A 41 5.41 7.14 -11.50
N MET A 42 4.10 6.96 -11.31
CA MET A 42 3.09 7.32 -12.31
C MET A 42 3.15 8.82 -12.66
N TYR A 43 3.46 9.64 -11.66
CA TYR A 43 3.55 11.10 -11.81
C TYR A 43 4.99 11.62 -11.88
N ASN A 44 5.98 10.71 -12.03
CA ASN A 44 7.42 11.03 -12.01
C ASN A 44 7.87 11.70 -10.70
N GLU A 45 7.20 11.41 -9.60
CA GLU A 45 7.55 11.88 -8.28
C GLU A 45 8.64 10.95 -7.70
N TYR A 46 9.89 11.37 -7.78
CA TYR A 46 11.05 10.61 -7.33
C TYR A 46 11.85 11.29 -6.24
N GLU A 47 11.44 12.49 -5.81
CA GLU A 47 12.14 13.28 -4.81
C GLU A 47 11.18 14.02 -3.87
N MET A 48 11.62 14.27 -2.65
CA MET A 48 10.89 15.04 -1.65
C MET A 48 11.85 15.57 -0.58
N ASP A 49 11.45 16.65 0.10
CA ASP A 49 12.21 17.17 1.22
C ASP A 49 12.01 16.31 2.47
N ILE A 50 13.11 16.04 3.19
CA ILE A 50 13.08 15.30 4.45
C ILE A 50 13.96 15.97 5.51
N LYS A 51 13.61 15.68 6.77
CA LYS A 51 14.41 16.05 7.93
C LYS A 51 14.53 14.84 8.86
N ILE A 52 15.72 14.30 8.95
CA ILE A 52 16.07 13.16 9.83
C ILE A 52 16.81 13.75 11.04
N PRO A 53 16.32 13.56 12.28
CA PRO A 53 16.99 14.06 13.46
C PRO A 53 18.23 13.22 13.83
N PHE A 54 18.98 13.66 14.83
CA PHE A 54 20.07 12.87 15.44
C PHE A 54 19.54 11.49 15.91
N ASN A 55 20.27 10.42 15.61
CA ASN A 55 19.85 9.03 15.80
C ASN A 55 18.49 8.70 15.17
N GLY A 56 18.12 9.38 14.07
CA GLY A 56 16.86 9.18 13.37
C GLY A 56 16.85 7.98 12.45
N THR A 57 15.65 7.49 12.15
CA THR A 57 15.42 6.36 11.24
C THR A 57 14.60 6.82 10.05
N LEU A 58 15.10 6.56 8.85
CA LEU A 58 14.36 6.70 7.59
C LEU A 58 13.76 5.35 7.24
N GLU A 59 12.46 5.36 6.89
CA GLU A 59 11.72 4.17 6.46
C GLU A 59 11.00 4.48 5.15
N ILE A 60 11.15 3.61 4.17
CA ILE A 60 10.55 3.73 2.83
C ILE A 60 9.77 2.45 2.56
N LEU A 61 8.45 2.52 2.63
CA LEU A 61 7.58 1.39 2.30
C LEU A 61 7.24 1.45 0.81
N VAL A 62 7.78 0.49 0.05
CA VAL A 62 7.62 0.43 -1.40
C VAL A 62 6.62 -0.63 -1.79
N GLU A 63 5.62 -0.25 -2.56
CA GLU A 63 4.65 -1.15 -3.17
C GLU A 63 5.03 -1.54 -4.59
N ASN A 64 4.92 -2.83 -4.86
CA ASN A 64 4.93 -3.39 -6.20
C ASN A 64 3.52 -3.31 -6.81
N MET A 65 3.30 -2.36 -7.71
CA MET A 65 2.01 -2.15 -8.37
C MET A 65 1.75 -3.08 -9.57
N GLY A 66 2.49 -4.18 -9.67
CA GLY A 66 2.38 -5.13 -10.78
C GLY A 66 3.42 -4.92 -11.84
N ARG A 67 3.52 -5.89 -12.75
CA ARG A 67 4.47 -5.87 -13.86
C ARG A 67 3.78 -5.47 -15.16
N ILE A 68 4.56 -4.92 -16.10
CA ILE A 68 4.10 -4.75 -17.47
C ILE A 68 3.81 -6.13 -18.06
N ASN A 69 2.73 -6.23 -18.84
CA ASN A 69 2.25 -7.47 -19.44
C ASN A 69 2.61 -7.60 -20.93
N TYR A 70 3.21 -6.58 -21.53
CA TYR A 70 3.55 -6.55 -22.96
C TYR A 70 4.84 -5.79 -23.22
N GLY A 71 5.59 -6.21 -24.23
CA GLY A 71 6.76 -5.52 -24.76
C GLY A 71 8.11 -6.16 -24.41
N ALA A 72 9.16 -5.78 -25.14
CA ALA A 72 10.50 -6.37 -25.04
C ALA A 72 11.20 -6.18 -23.65
N LYS A 73 10.65 -5.33 -22.79
CA LYS A 73 11.24 -5.05 -21.45
C LYS A 73 10.56 -5.78 -20.31
N MET A 74 9.63 -6.71 -20.57
CA MET A 74 8.90 -7.44 -19.52
C MET A 74 9.84 -8.13 -18.51
N THR A 75 10.85 -8.85 -19.01
CA THR A 75 11.82 -9.56 -18.18
C THR A 75 12.75 -8.63 -17.39
N LYS A 76 12.89 -7.38 -17.82
CA LYS A 76 13.70 -6.34 -17.17
C LYS A 76 12.91 -5.44 -16.21
N ASN A 77 11.61 -5.70 -16.05
CA ASN A 77 10.73 -4.92 -15.18
C ASN A 77 10.93 -5.30 -13.69
N LYS A 78 12.08 -4.94 -13.14
CA LYS A 78 12.42 -5.12 -11.73
C LYS A 78 11.55 -4.22 -10.85
N LYS A 79 11.33 -4.62 -9.59
CA LYS A 79 10.51 -3.94 -8.58
C LYS A 79 11.33 -3.59 -7.34
N GLY A 80 10.78 -2.73 -6.49
CA GLY A 80 11.49 -2.17 -5.34
C GLY A 80 12.28 -0.91 -5.71
N ILE A 81 13.36 -0.65 -5.00
CA ILE A 81 14.32 0.43 -5.31
C ILE A 81 15.46 -0.17 -6.14
N ILE A 82 15.56 0.21 -7.42
CA ILE A 82 16.47 -0.42 -8.39
C ILE A 82 17.69 0.43 -8.75
N LYS A 83 17.83 1.61 -8.15
CA LYS A 83 19.00 2.49 -8.24
C LYS A 83 19.33 3.02 -6.85
N ALA A 84 20.48 3.64 -6.71
CA ALA A 84 20.89 4.27 -5.47
C ALA A 84 19.86 5.29 -4.96
N VAL A 85 19.71 5.35 -3.64
CA VAL A 85 19.00 6.41 -2.92
C VAL A 85 20.01 7.47 -2.55
N SER A 86 19.65 8.73 -2.70
CA SER A 86 20.51 9.86 -2.30
C SER A 86 19.76 10.88 -1.45
N ILE A 87 20.53 11.67 -0.70
CA ILE A 87 20.04 12.91 -0.04
C ILE A 87 20.98 14.02 -0.44
N ASN A 88 20.46 15.10 -1.02
CA ASN A 88 21.26 16.22 -1.55
C ASN A 88 22.37 15.72 -2.51
N ASP A 89 22.04 14.80 -3.42
CA ASP A 89 22.91 14.17 -4.39
C ASP A 89 24.01 13.25 -3.79
N TYR A 90 24.14 13.16 -2.47
CA TYR A 90 25.02 12.21 -1.82
C TYR A 90 24.37 10.83 -1.72
N GLU A 91 24.98 9.84 -2.35
CA GLU A 91 24.48 8.47 -2.34
C GLU A 91 24.51 7.88 -0.92
N ILE A 92 23.38 7.29 -0.51
CA ILE A 92 23.26 6.56 0.74
C ILE A 92 23.50 5.07 0.47
N SER A 93 24.76 4.68 0.48
CA SER A 93 25.17 3.28 0.31
C SER A 93 25.22 2.55 1.66
N GLY A 94 24.89 1.27 1.65
CA GLY A 94 25.04 0.37 2.80
C GLY A 94 24.13 0.64 4.01
N GLY A 95 24.14 -0.27 4.95
CA GLY A 95 23.40 -0.16 6.23
C GLY A 95 21.87 -0.13 6.08
N TRP A 96 21.32 -0.61 4.97
CA TRP A 96 19.91 -0.79 4.77
C TRP A 96 19.44 -2.14 5.32
N GLU A 97 18.37 -2.12 6.10
CA GLU A 97 17.58 -3.29 6.47
C GLU A 97 16.38 -3.37 5.52
N MET A 98 16.06 -4.58 5.03
CA MET A 98 14.94 -4.79 4.13
C MET A 98 13.99 -5.84 4.70
N TYR A 99 12.72 -5.48 4.82
CA TYR A 99 11.66 -6.35 5.31
C TYR A 99 10.62 -6.54 4.22
N LYS A 100 10.40 -7.78 3.82
CA LYS A 100 9.37 -8.12 2.83
C LYS A 100 8.03 -8.36 3.50
N ALA A 101 6.96 -7.84 2.90
CA ALA A 101 5.57 -8.11 3.27
C ALA A 101 4.81 -8.57 2.02
N PRO A 102 4.83 -9.88 1.71
CA PRO A 102 4.26 -10.41 0.47
C PRO A 102 2.73 -10.38 0.46
N PHE A 103 2.07 -10.47 1.63
CA PHE A 103 0.61 -10.57 1.74
C PHE A 103 0.02 -11.73 0.90
N ASP A 104 0.67 -12.90 0.95
CA ASP A 104 0.18 -14.13 0.30
C ASP A 104 -1.08 -14.66 1.00
N SER A 105 -1.29 -14.27 2.25
CA SER A 105 -2.47 -14.53 3.06
C SER A 105 -2.85 -13.29 3.86
N ALA A 106 -4.08 -13.24 4.36
CA ALA A 106 -4.52 -12.20 5.27
C ALA A 106 -3.59 -12.16 6.50
N PRO A 107 -2.99 -11.00 6.83
CA PRO A 107 -2.14 -10.90 8.00
C PRO A 107 -2.94 -11.11 9.28
N ALA A 108 -2.31 -11.73 10.27
CA ALA A 108 -2.91 -11.84 11.60
C ALA A 108 -3.00 -10.44 12.24
N LEU A 109 -4.15 -10.14 12.81
CA LEU A 109 -4.32 -8.91 13.58
C LEU A 109 -3.62 -9.10 14.92
N SER A 110 -2.78 -8.17 15.28
CA SER A 110 -2.37 -7.96 16.67
C SER A 110 -3.41 -7.07 17.35
N ASN A 111 -3.39 -7.05 18.69
CA ASN A 111 -4.32 -6.28 19.52
C ASN A 111 -4.61 -4.89 18.94
N GLU A 112 -5.83 -4.41 19.16
CA GLU A 112 -6.26 -3.07 18.77
C GLU A 112 -5.22 -2.03 19.22
N GLN A 113 -4.73 -1.27 18.26
CA GLN A 113 -3.79 -0.18 18.50
C GLN A 113 -4.44 1.14 18.09
N GLU A 114 -4.00 2.21 18.72
CA GLU A 114 -4.42 3.55 18.33
C GLU A 114 -4.06 3.81 16.87
N ILE A 115 -5.07 4.17 16.07
CA ILE A 115 -4.91 4.51 14.67
C ILE A 115 -4.17 5.84 14.56
N LYS A 116 -3.00 5.83 13.92
CA LYS A 116 -2.20 7.03 13.67
C LYS A 116 -2.33 7.44 12.20
N ASN A 117 -2.65 8.68 11.98
CA ASN A 117 -2.76 9.25 10.63
C ASN A 117 -1.46 9.04 9.82
N GLY A 118 -1.62 8.65 8.56
CA GLY A 118 -0.52 8.43 7.64
C GLY A 118 0.22 7.11 7.78
N LEU A 119 -0.13 6.26 8.78
CA LEU A 119 0.39 4.90 8.86
C LEU A 119 -0.56 3.92 8.18
N PRO A 120 -0.04 2.83 7.57
CA PRO A 120 -0.88 1.74 7.11
C PRO A 120 -1.64 1.11 8.27
N VAL A 121 -2.92 0.84 8.04
CA VAL A 121 -3.82 0.24 9.04
C VAL A 121 -4.45 -1.02 8.49
N LEU A 122 -4.54 -2.04 9.32
CA LEU A 122 -5.34 -3.23 9.04
C LEU A 122 -6.71 -3.08 9.70
N TYR A 123 -7.74 -3.01 8.87
CA TYR A 123 -9.12 -3.10 9.30
C TYR A 123 -9.59 -4.54 9.18
N SER A 124 -10.38 -5.01 10.15
CA SER A 124 -11.05 -6.29 10.07
C SER A 124 -12.50 -6.17 10.52
N GLY A 125 -13.35 -6.95 9.88
CA GLY A 125 -14.77 -7.03 10.23
C GLY A 125 -15.34 -8.41 9.92
N ASN A 126 -16.47 -8.72 10.55
CA ASN A 126 -17.24 -9.91 10.28
C ASN A 126 -18.59 -9.49 9.71
N PHE A 127 -19.16 -10.33 8.84
CA PHE A 127 -20.48 -10.10 8.27
C PHE A 127 -21.19 -11.42 7.96
N ASP A 128 -22.50 -11.38 7.97
CA ASP A 128 -23.39 -12.45 7.57
C ASP A 128 -24.18 -12.02 6.33
N LEU A 129 -24.66 -12.98 5.57
CA LEU A 129 -25.43 -12.78 4.36
C LEU A 129 -26.77 -13.50 4.45
N GLU A 130 -27.83 -12.87 3.96
CA GLU A 130 -29.14 -13.50 3.79
C GLU A 130 -29.14 -14.42 2.55
N GLU A 131 -28.42 -14.02 1.51
CA GLU A 131 -28.28 -14.77 0.26
C GLU A 131 -26.82 -14.72 -0.22
N ILE A 132 -26.31 -15.86 -0.70
CA ILE A 132 -24.97 -15.95 -1.27
C ILE A 132 -25.04 -15.68 -2.77
N GLY A 133 -24.26 -14.75 -3.25
CA GLY A 133 -24.15 -14.40 -4.66
C GLY A 133 -22.86 -13.63 -4.96
N ASP A 134 -22.59 -13.47 -6.24
CA ASP A 134 -21.51 -12.62 -6.71
C ASP A 134 -21.83 -11.17 -6.40
N THR A 135 -20.82 -10.41 -5.95
CA THR A 135 -20.97 -9.00 -5.64
C THR A 135 -19.70 -8.21 -5.96
N PHE A 136 -19.79 -6.89 -5.90
CA PHE A 136 -18.67 -5.99 -6.11
C PHE A 136 -18.49 -5.11 -4.88
N LEU A 137 -17.36 -5.23 -4.17
CA LEU A 137 -17.07 -4.38 -3.02
C LEU A 137 -16.81 -2.95 -3.46
N ASP A 138 -17.55 -2.00 -2.92
CA ASP A 138 -17.34 -0.58 -3.17
C ASP A 138 -16.15 -0.05 -2.38
N MET A 139 -15.09 0.34 -3.11
CA MET A 139 -13.85 0.86 -2.55
C MET A 139 -13.69 2.38 -2.74
N GLN A 140 -14.71 3.09 -3.23
CA GLN A 140 -14.62 4.53 -3.55
C GLN A 140 -14.21 5.39 -2.36
N LYS A 141 -14.61 5.01 -1.15
CA LYS A 141 -14.28 5.73 0.08
C LYS A 141 -12.93 5.32 0.70
N TRP A 142 -12.28 4.32 0.15
CA TRP A 142 -11.00 3.79 0.62
C TRP A 142 -9.86 4.40 -0.19
N GLY A 143 -8.69 4.61 0.44
CA GLY A 143 -7.57 5.28 -0.20
C GLY A 143 -6.80 4.38 -1.17
N LYS A 144 -5.99 3.49 -0.61
CA LYS A 144 -5.12 2.58 -1.39
C LYS A 144 -4.71 1.38 -0.54
N GLY A 145 -4.84 0.18 -1.09
CA GLY A 145 -4.47 -1.00 -0.33
C GLY A 145 -4.85 -2.33 -0.93
N ILE A 146 -5.12 -3.29 -0.06
CA ILE A 146 -5.40 -4.69 -0.40
C ILE A 146 -6.60 -5.17 0.41
N VAL A 147 -7.45 -6.01 -0.20
CA VAL A 147 -8.60 -6.63 0.45
C VAL A 147 -8.45 -8.15 0.46
N PHE A 148 -8.79 -8.74 1.60
CA PHE A 148 -8.96 -10.18 1.77
C PHE A 148 -10.38 -10.47 2.24
N VAL A 149 -11.00 -11.52 1.70
CA VAL A 149 -12.30 -12.04 2.17
C VAL A 149 -12.15 -13.54 2.42
N ASN A 150 -12.50 -13.98 3.61
CA ASN A 150 -12.37 -15.38 4.05
C ASN A 150 -10.96 -15.98 3.80
N GLY A 151 -9.92 -15.14 3.95
CA GLY A 151 -8.52 -15.51 3.70
C GLY A 151 -8.10 -15.43 2.23
N HIS A 152 -9.01 -15.26 1.28
CA HIS A 152 -8.69 -15.10 -0.13
C HIS A 152 -8.26 -13.67 -0.44
N HIS A 153 -7.14 -13.50 -1.13
CA HIS A 153 -6.67 -12.22 -1.62
C HIS A 153 -7.54 -11.74 -2.78
N LEU A 154 -8.44 -10.79 -2.52
CA LEU A 154 -9.38 -10.29 -3.51
C LEU A 154 -8.72 -9.39 -4.56
N GLY A 155 -7.82 -8.55 -4.12
CA GLY A 155 -7.11 -7.65 -5.00
C GLY A 155 -6.66 -6.37 -4.33
N ARG A 156 -6.11 -5.47 -5.15
CA ARG A 156 -5.71 -4.13 -4.75
C ARG A 156 -6.76 -3.12 -5.16
N TYR A 157 -6.91 -2.08 -4.38
CA TYR A 157 -7.73 -0.92 -4.69
C TYR A 157 -6.90 0.36 -4.62
N TRP A 158 -7.35 1.37 -5.35
CA TRP A 158 -6.77 2.70 -5.29
C TRP A 158 -7.82 3.73 -5.70
N LYS A 159 -8.07 4.74 -4.83
CA LYS A 159 -9.09 5.79 -5.05
C LYS A 159 -8.96 6.54 -6.37
N VAL A 160 -7.77 6.55 -6.98
CA VAL A 160 -7.55 7.21 -8.28
C VAL A 160 -8.42 6.59 -9.38
N GLY A 161 -8.78 5.31 -9.27
CA GLY A 161 -9.54 4.61 -10.29
C GLY A 161 -8.72 4.28 -11.54
N PRO A 162 -9.37 4.01 -12.69
CA PRO A 162 -10.83 4.09 -12.93
C PRO A 162 -11.68 3.01 -12.27
N GLN A 163 -11.09 1.85 -11.90
CA GLN A 163 -11.79 0.78 -11.22
C GLN A 163 -11.98 1.13 -9.74
N GLN A 164 -13.22 1.27 -9.30
CA GLN A 164 -13.58 1.64 -7.93
C GLN A 164 -14.19 0.48 -7.14
N THR A 165 -14.37 -0.67 -7.76
CA THR A 165 -14.93 -1.87 -7.13
C THR A 165 -14.03 -3.07 -7.29
N LEU A 166 -14.12 -4.02 -6.36
CA LEU A 166 -13.46 -5.33 -6.45
C LEU A 166 -14.52 -6.43 -6.55
N TYR A 167 -14.41 -7.27 -7.57
CA TYR A 167 -15.29 -8.44 -7.72
C TYR A 167 -15.05 -9.44 -6.60
N LEU A 168 -16.13 -9.86 -5.94
CA LEU A 168 -16.14 -10.85 -4.88
C LEU A 168 -17.00 -12.04 -5.30
N PRO A 169 -16.37 -13.19 -5.63
CA PRO A 169 -17.11 -14.39 -6.05
C PRO A 169 -17.95 -14.98 -4.91
N GLY A 170 -19.19 -15.31 -5.19
CA GLY A 170 -20.09 -15.95 -4.23
C GLY A 170 -19.56 -17.29 -3.68
N CYS A 171 -18.78 -18.04 -4.46
CA CYS A 171 -18.19 -19.30 -4.00
C CYS A 171 -17.15 -19.15 -2.87
N TRP A 172 -16.68 -17.94 -2.57
CA TRP A 172 -15.82 -17.63 -1.42
C TRP A 172 -16.62 -17.21 -0.18
N LEU A 173 -17.92 -17.04 -0.32
CA LEU A 173 -18.82 -16.54 0.72
C LEU A 173 -19.54 -17.68 1.45
N LYS A 174 -19.99 -17.39 2.65
CA LYS A 174 -20.81 -18.23 3.52
C LYS A 174 -22.03 -17.45 3.97
N GLU A 175 -23.12 -18.13 4.36
CA GLU A 175 -24.26 -17.44 4.98
C GLU A 175 -23.84 -16.72 6.27
N LYS A 176 -22.96 -17.34 7.07
CA LYS A 176 -22.53 -16.79 8.36
C LYS A 176 -21.03 -16.86 8.57
N GLY A 177 -20.53 -15.91 9.34
CA GLY A 177 -19.15 -15.87 9.80
C GLY A 177 -18.15 -15.56 8.67
N ASN A 178 -18.52 -14.74 7.70
CA ASN A 178 -17.57 -14.19 6.75
C ASN A 178 -16.64 -13.22 7.43
N THR A 179 -15.40 -13.19 7.00
CA THR A 179 -14.39 -12.23 7.48
C THR A 179 -13.89 -11.38 6.32
N ILE A 180 -13.71 -10.09 6.57
CA ILE A 180 -13.03 -9.18 5.65
C ILE A 180 -11.84 -8.56 6.36
N THR A 181 -10.70 -8.50 5.68
CA THR A 181 -9.50 -7.80 6.15
C THR A 181 -9.02 -6.85 5.07
N ILE A 182 -8.82 -5.59 5.42
CA ILE A 182 -8.42 -4.53 4.51
C ILE A 182 -7.15 -3.89 5.02
N LEU A 183 -6.07 -3.94 4.24
CA LEU A 183 -4.92 -3.09 4.44
C LEU A 183 -5.22 -1.74 3.78
N GLU A 184 -5.34 -0.68 4.59
CA GLU A 184 -5.43 0.70 4.11
C GLU A 184 -4.05 1.36 4.25
N GLN A 185 -3.39 1.64 3.14
CA GLN A 185 -2.03 2.15 3.13
C GLN A 185 -1.95 3.66 3.42
N LEU A 186 -2.95 4.42 2.98
CA LEU A 186 -2.91 5.88 3.09
C LEU A 186 -3.59 6.40 4.36
N ASN A 187 -4.61 5.70 4.84
CA ASN A 187 -5.38 6.00 6.05
C ASN A 187 -5.57 7.51 6.31
N GLU A 188 -5.99 8.24 5.27
CA GLU A 188 -6.21 9.69 5.33
C GLU A 188 -7.46 10.03 6.17
N ASP A 189 -8.42 9.09 6.21
CA ASP A 189 -9.70 9.24 6.89
C ASP A 189 -10.21 7.84 7.31
N PRO A 190 -10.33 7.54 8.61
CA PRO A 190 -10.77 6.24 9.10
C PRO A 190 -12.14 5.85 8.53
N LYS A 191 -12.23 4.64 8.00
CA LYS A 191 -13.45 4.10 7.41
C LYS A 191 -14.07 3.05 8.31
N SER A 192 -15.38 3.05 8.41
CA SER A 192 -16.13 2.10 9.24
C SER A 192 -17.02 1.15 8.46
N THR A 193 -17.23 1.39 7.18
CA THR A 193 -18.18 0.62 6.38
C THR A 193 -17.64 0.29 5.00
N ILE A 194 -18.09 -0.87 4.48
CA ILE A 194 -17.92 -1.31 3.12
C ILE A 194 -19.25 -1.88 2.64
N SER A 195 -19.60 -1.69 1.38
CA SER A 195 -20.85 -2.16 0.79
C SER A 195 -20.58 -3.09 -0.37
N GLY A 196 -21.46 -4.08 -0.57
CA GLY A 196 -21.55 -4.85 -1.80
C GLY A 196 -22.49 -4.17 -2.79
N LEU A 197 -22.15 -4.21 -4.08
CA LEU A 197 -22.94 -3.69 -5.18
C LEU A 197 -23.30 -4.82 -6.16
N GLU A 198 -24.45 -4.70 -6.83
CA GLU A 198 -24.85 -5.62 -7.90
C GLU A 198 -24.04 -5.40 -9.19
N LYS A 199 -23.57 -4.19 -9.42
CA LYS A 199 -22.85 -3.80 -10.65
C LYS A 199 -21.49 -3.18 -10.31
N PRO A 200 -20.46 -3.46 -11.13
CA PRO A 200 -19.15 -2.84 -10.93
C PRO A 200 -19.14 -1.36 -11.31
N ILE A 201 -18.20 -0.62 -10.71
CA ILE A 201 -17.80 0.72 -11.10
C ILE A 201 -16.39 0.61 -11.65
N LEU A 202 -16.23 0.70 -12.99
CA LEU A 202 -14.97 0.42 -13.69
C LEU A 202 -14.35 1.62 -14.40
N ASP A 203 -15.07 2.73 -14.50
CA ASP A 203 -14.77 3.89 -15.33
C ASP A 203 -14.84 5.24 -14.59
N SER A 204 -14.86 5.22 -13.28
CA SER A 204 -14.92 6.43 -12.46
C SER A 204 -13.52 6.84 -11.99
N LEU A 205 -13.08 8.04 -12.40
CA LEU A 205 -11.87 8.66 -11.89
C LEU A 205 -12.22 9.57 -10.70
N SER A 206 -11.48 9.45 -9.59
CA SER A 206 -11.55 10.48 -8.56
C SER A 206 -10.69 11.68 -8.98
N GLN A 207 -11.29 12.84 -8.97
CA GLN A 207 -10.61 14.11 -9.19
C GLN A 207 -9.80 14.52 -7.95
#